data_63509ed252519d7d373b6d2a7bd724a8
#
_entry.id   63509ed252519d7d373b6d2a7bd724a8
#
_cell.length_a   1.000
_cell.length_b   1.000
_cell.length_c   1.000
_cell.angle_alpha   90.00
_cell.angle_beta   90.00
_cell.angle_gamma   90.00
#
_symmetry.space_group_name_H-M   'P 1'
#
loop_
_entity.id
_entity.type
_entity.pdbx_description
1 polymer ?
#
loop_
_entity_poly.entity_id
_entity_poly.type
_entity_poly.pdbx_seq_one_letter_code
_entity_poly.pdbx_strand_id
1 'polypeptide(L)'
;VFLSPFVLAVLFSMVVTRIAKLLYSKLKLPKKISTAIALIIVFAFVVGLISLIVTKLILEIYSLSFNISIYAQEIRLWIDNFMNFMNRGTIILDKIPEQILNQLKGSVSDIISMATSKISVLLNNILSFITSLPNVVIYFFVTVIATVFMSLDKQNIILFTEKQLPASWLNKIYTLKNDLLSVVGGYLKAQAMLITICFFELLIGLNIFQFLGL
;
A
#
# COMPACT_ATOMS: atom_id res chain seq x y z
N VAL A 1 19.00 3.11 -10.92
CA VAL A 1 18.74 3.44 -9.50
C VAL A 1 19.05 4.90 -9.18
N PHE A 2 20.12 5.52 -9.72
CA PHE A 2 20.50 6.93 -9.44
C PHE A 2 19.49 7.99 -9.88
N LEU A 3 18.69 7.74 -10.90
CA LEU A 3 17.72 8.71 -11.45
C LEU A 3 16.38 8.70 -10.69
N SER A 4 16.09 7.67 -9.90
CA SER A 4 14.80 7.53 -9.23
C SER A 4 14.44 8.68 -8.29
N PRO A 5 15.36 9.26 -7.45
CA PRO A 5 15.00 10.39 -6.60
C PRO A 5 14.62 11.64 -7.42
N PHE A 6 15.25 11.83 -8.59
CA PHE A 6 14.93 12.96 -9.47
C PHE A 6 13.56 12.81 -10.15
N VAL A 7 13.20 11.59 -10.56
CA VAL A 7 11.86 11.32 -11.09
C VAL A 7 10.78 11.58 -10.04
N LEU A 8 11.01 11.09 -8.81
CA LEU A 8 10.12 11.39 -7.69
C LEU A 8 10.06 12.89 -7.40
N ALA A 9 11.20 13.60 -7.46
CA ALA A 9 11.25 15.04 -7.24
C ALA A 9 10.41 15.82 -8.28
N VAL A 10 10.39 15.38 -9.55
CA VAL A 10 9.50 15.97 -10.57
C VAL A 10 8.03 15.82 -10.17
N LEU A 11 7.63 14.61 -9.75
CA LEU A 11 6.25 14.35 -9.33
C LEU A 11 5.86 15.18 -8.10
N PHE A 12 6.71 15.20 -7.07
CA PHE A 12 6.49 16.00 -5.87
C PHE A 12 6.48 17.51 -6.19
N SER A 13 7.36 17.99 -7.07
CA SER A 13 7.38 19.38 -7.52
C SER A 13 6.05 19.79 -8.17
N MET A 14 5.38 18.89 -8.90
CA MET A 14 4.06 19.18 -9.48
C MET A 14 3.00 19.39 -8.39
N VAL A 15 3.02 18.57 -7.35
CA VAL A 15 2.08 18.66 -6.21
C VAL A 15 2.40 19.91 -5.38
N VAL A 16 3.67 20.10 -5.00
CA VAL A 16 4.15 21.27 -4.23
C VAL A 16 3.79 22.57 -4.93
N THR A 17 4.01 22.65 -6.25
CA THR A 17 3.69 23.86 -7.02
C THR A 17 2.19 24.18 -7.01
N ARG A 18 1.31 23.15 -7.02
CA ARG A 18 -0.14 23.36 -6.92
C ARG A 18 -0.53 23.92 -5.56
N ILE A 19 0.00 23.33 -4.48
CA ILE A 19 -0.29 23.75 -3.11
C ILE A 19 0.31 25.14 -2.86
N ALA A 20 1.54 25.40 -3.31
CA ALA A 20 2.19 26.72 -3.22
C ALA A 20 1.37 27.80 -3.93
N LYS A 21 0.79 27.48 -5.11
CA LYS A 21 -0.08 28.43 -5.83
C LYS A 21 -1.36 28.73 -5.04
N LEU A 22 -1.95 27.74 -4.38
CA LEU A 22 -3.12 27.94 -3.51
C LEU A 22 -2.77 28.80 -2.29
N LEU A 23 -1.61 28.56 -1.66
CA LEU A 23 -1.15 29.36 -0.52
C LEU A 23 -0.85 30.81 -0.95
N TYR A 24 -0.16 31.00 -2.06
CA TYR A 24 0.11 32.31 -2.62
C TYR A 24 -1.18 33.08 -2.92
N SER A 25 -2.15 32.43 -3.56
CA SER A 25 -3.44 33.03 -3.92
C SER A 25 -4.31 33.40 -2.70
N LYS A 26 -4.38 32.50 -1.69
CA LYS A 26 -5.25 32.70 -0.51
C LYS A 26 -4.60 33.51 0.62
N LEU A 27 -3.30 33.29 0.89
CA LEU A 27 -2.58 33.88 2.01
C LEU A 27 -1.73 35.09 1.62
N LYS A 28 -1.68 35.46 0.33
CA LYS A 28 -0.88 36.60 -0.22
C LYS A 28 0.61 36.55 0.19
N LEU A 29 1.13 35.37 0.49
CA LEU A 29 2.53 35.18 0.87
C LEU A 29 3.46 35.26 -0.36
N PRO A 30 4.70 35.74 -0.24
CA PRO A 30 5.65 35.75 -1.36
C PRO A 30 5.90 34.31 -1.88
N LYS A 31 6.12 34.16 -3.19
CA LYS A 31 6.25 32.87 -3.88
C LYS A 31 7.23 31.92 -3.21
N LYS A 32 8.40 32.42 -2.78
CA LYS A 32 9.44 31.60 -2.13
C LYS A 32 8.95 30.99 -0.81
N ILE A 33 8.27 31.79 0.04
CA ILE A 33 7.73 31.35 1.33
C ILE A 33 6.58 30.36 1.10
N SER A 34 5.66 30.65 0.17
CA SER A 34 4.57 29.73 -0.19
C SER A 34 5.08 28.37 -0.67
N THR A 35 6.18 28.36 -1.44
CA THR A 35 6.79 27.12 -1.90
C THR A 35 7.44 26.34 -0.76
N ALA A 36 8.14 27.01 0.16
CA ALA A 36 8.75 26.39 1.33
C ALA A 36 7.70 25.76 2.26
N ILE A 37 6.62 26.50 2.55
CA ILE A 37 5.51 26.00 3.37
C ILE A 37 4.82 24.82 2.68
N ALA A 38 4.52 24.92 1.39
CA ALA A 38 3.90 23.84 0.63
C ALA A 38 4.77 22.57 0.64
N LEU A 39 6.08 22.73 0.56
CA LEU A 39 7.03 21.62 0.62
C LEU A 39 6.99 20.94 1.97
N ILE A 40 7.05 21.71 3.07
CA ILE A 40 6.94 21.16 4.43
C ILE A 40 5.62 20.39 4.60
N ILE A 41 4.50 20.97 4.15
CA ILE A 41 3.18 20.33 4.24
C ILE A 41 3.15 19.00 3.48
N VAL A 42 3.62 18.99 2.22
CA VAL A 42 3.62 17.78 1.38
C VAL A 42 4.49 16.69 2.00
N PHE A 43 5.72 17.02 2.39
CA PHE A 43 6.62 16.02 2.97
C PHE A 43 6.19 15.56 4.35
N ALA A 44 5.69 16.46 5.21
CA ALA A 44 5.12 16.08 6.51
C ALA A 44 3.90 15.15 6.33
N PHE A 45 3.05 15.43 5.36
CA PHE A 45 1.91 14.57 5.03
C PHE A 45 2.37 13.18 4.55
N VAL A 46 3.34 13.12 3.63
CA VAL A 46 3.87 11.85 3.10
C VAL A 46 4.53 11.02 4.21
N VAL A 47 5.41 11.65 5.01
CA VAL A 47 6.07 10.98 6.14
C VAL A 47 5.05 10.51 7.17
N GLY A 48 4.07 11.35 7.51
CA GLY A 48 2.99 10.99 8.44
C GLY A 48 2.17 9.81 7.93
N LEU A 49 1.82 9.81 6.65
CA LEU A 49 1.04 8.73 6.04
C LEU A 49 1.83 7.41 6.01
N ILE A 50 3.10 7.45 5.61
CA ILE A 50 3.98 6.28 5.64
C ILE A 50 4.13 5.75 7.08
N SER A 51 4.37 6.64 8.05
CA SER A 51 4.50 6.27 9.46
C SER A 51 3.24 5.58 9.98
N LEU A 52 2.05 6.10 9.67
CA LEU A 52 0.78 5.49 10.06
C LEU A 52 0.60 4.10 9.44
N ILE A 53 0.90 3.94 8.15
CA ILE A 53 0.80 2.65 7.45
C ILE A 53 1.78 1.64 8.08
N VAL A 54 3.05 2.02 8.24
CA VAL A 54 4.07 1.13 8.79
C VAL A 54 3.73 0.72 10.22
N THR A 55 3.30 1.67 11.07
CA THR A 55 2.90 1.36 12.46
C THR A 55 1.72 0.40 12.49
N LYS A 56 0.69 0.63 11.68
CA LYS A 56 -0.47 -0.26 11.59
C LYS A 56 -0.07 -1.66 11.11
N LEU A 57 0.76 -1.75 10.08
CA LEU A 57 1.25 -3.04 9.58
C LEU A 57 2.05 -3.81 10.64
N ILE A 58 2.95 -3.14 11.36
CA ILE A 58 3.75 -3.77 12.43
C ILE A 58 2.82 -4.30 13.54
N LEU A 59 1.88 -3.49 13.99
CA LEU A 59 0.94 -3.89 15.05
C LEU A 59 0.08 -5.07 14.62
N GLU A 60 -0.42 -5.07 13.38
CA GLU A 60 -1.26 -6.15 12.86
C GLU A 60 -0.48 -7.47 12.70
N ILE A 61 0.74 -7.40 12.15
CA ILE A 61 1.60 -8.59 12.01
C ILE A 61 2.00 -9.13 13.39
N TYR A 62 2.28 -8.25 14.36
CA TYR A 62 2.59 -8.64 15.73
C TYR A 62 1.39 -9.36 16.38
N SER A 63 0.19 -8.79 16.23
CA SER A 63 -1.07 -9.38 16.71
C SER A 63 -1.33 -10.75 16.08
N LEU A 64 -1.18 -10.86 14.75
CA LEU A 64 -1.31 -12.13 14.04
C LEU A 64 -0.26 -13.16 14.51
N SER A 65 0.98 -12.76 14.70
CA SER A 65 2.05 -13.63 15.15
C SER A 65 1.78 -14.18 16.55
N PHE A 66 1.24 -13.36 17.44
CA PHE A 66 0.90 -13.77 18.80
C PHE A 66 -0.33 -14.69 18.86
N ASN A 67 -1.34 -14.38 18.05
CA ASN A 67 -2.62 -15.10 18.09
C ASN A 67 -2.68 -16.32 17.17
N ILE A 68 -1.66 -16.56 16.32
CA ILE A 68 -1.71 -17.66 15.34
C ILE A 68 -1.85 -19.03 15.99
N SER A 69 -1.24 -19.24 17.17
CA SER A 69 -1.36 -20.48 17.92
C SER A 69 -2.77 -20.67 18.49
N ILE A 70 -3.42 -19.59 18.90
CA ILE A 70 -4.81 -19.59 19.41
C ILE A 70 -5.76 -19.93 18.28
N TYR A 71 -5.67 -19.24 17.14
CA TYR A 71 -6.48 -19.53 15.95
C TYR A 71 -6.27 -20.95 15.43
N ALA A 72 -5.03 -21.43 15.46
CA ALA A 72 -4.71 -22.81 15.11
C ALA A 72 -5.41 -23.82 16.01
N GLN A 73 -5.47 -23.55 17.31
CA GLN A 73 -6.15 -24.39 18.27
C GLN A 73 -7.67 -24.36 18.09
N GLU A 74 -8.25 -23.18 17.86
CA GLU A 74 -9.68 -23.02 17.57
C GLU A 74 -10.09 -23.77 16.31
N ILE A 75 -9.32 -23.67 15.23
CA ILE A 75 -9.59 -24.41 13.99
C ILE A 75 -9.54 -25.93 14.23
N ARG A 76 -8.56 -26.42 15.00
CA ARG A 76 -8.50 -27.86 15.36
C ARG A 76 -9.72 -28.29 16.15
N LEU A 77 -10.10 -27.53 17.18
CA LEU A 77 -11.29 -27.81 17.98
C LEU A 77 -12.58 -27.81 17.13
N TRP A 78 -12.67 -26.88 16.20
CA TRP A 78 -13.80 -26.80 15.27
C TRP A 78 -13.89 -28.04 14.37
N ILE A 79 -12.76 -28.48 13.84
CA ILE A 79 -12.69 -29.71 13.03
C ILE A 79 -13.03 -30.94 13.88
N ASP A 80 -12.51 -31.06 15.10
CA ASP A 80 -12.80 -32.17 15.97
C ASP A 80 -14.29 -32.19 16.37
N ASN A 81 -14.88 -31.02 16.66
CA ASN A 81 -16.32 -30.91 16.94
C ASN A 81 -17.18 -31.26 15.72
N PHE A 82 -16.79 -30.77 14.54
CA PHE A 82 -17.46 -31.10 13.27
C PHE A 82 -17.40 -32.61 12.99
N MET A 83 -16.25 -33.24 13.20
CA MET A 83 -16.09 -34.67 13.04
C MET A 83 -16.92 -35.46 14.06
N ASN A 84 -16.96 -35.01 15.32
CA ASN A 84 -17.80 -35.62 16.35
C ASN A 84 -19.30 -35.46 16.04
N PHE A 85 -19.72 -34.33 15.51
CA PHE A 85 -21.08 -34.09 15.02
C PHE A 85 -21.42 -35.04 13.88
N MET A 86 -20.53 -35.17 12.91
CA MET A 86 -20.67 -36.09 11.79
C MET A 86 -20.74 -37.55 12.26
N ASN A 87 -19.92 -37.97 13.23
CA ASN A 87 -19.91 -39.31 13.79
C ASN A 87 -21.19 -39.64 14.60
N ARG A 88 -21.88 -38.63 15.15
CA ARG A 88 -23.16 -38.84 15.88
C ARG A 88 -24.38 -38.92 14.94
N GLY A 89 -24.25 -38.41 13.70
CA GLY A 89 -25.30 -38.51 12.68
C GLY A 89 -25.24 -39.85 11.94
N THR A 90 -25.89 -40.82 12.50
CA THR A 90 -25.85 -42.30 12.32
C THR A 90 -26.07 -42.87 10.91
N ILE A 91 -26.02 -42.15 9.82
CA ILE A 91 -26.48 -42.72 8.51
C ILE A 91 -25.48 -42.63 7.35
N ILE A 92 -24.46 -41.77 7.42
CA ILE A 92 -23.63 -41.51 6.22
C ILE A 92 -22.13 -41.84 6.40
N LEU A 93 -21.65 -42.08 7.63
CA LEU A 93 -20.21 -42.06 7.94
C LEU A 93 -19.50 -43.41 8.04
N ASP A 94 -20.23 -44.52 7.94
CA ASP A 94 -19.59 -45.83 7.77
C ASP A 94 -18.77 -45.97 6.47
N LYS A 95 -18.77 -44.91 5.63
CA LYS A 95 -18.13 -44.90 4.32
C LYS A 95 -16.98 -43.89 4.16
N ILE A 96 -16.68 -43.02 5.15
CA ILE A 96 -15.52 -42.11 5.01
C ILE A 96 -14.29 -42.85 5.54
N PRO A 97 -13.33 -43.20 4.66
CA PRO A 97 -12.10 -43.86 5.09
C PRO A 97 -11.34 -42.95 6.09
N GLU A 98 -10.80 -43.56 7.15
CA GLU A 98 -9.94 -42.83 8.12
C GLU A 98 -8.80 -42.08 7.45
N GLN A 99 -8.38 -42.51 6.28
CA GLN A 99 -7.37 -41.83 5.45
C GLN A 99 -7.78 -40.40 5.06
N ILE A 100 -9.07 -40.16 4.74
CA ILE A 100 -9.58 -38.83 4.38
C ILE A 100 -9.56 -37.91 5.61
N LEU A 101 -9.95 -38.44 6.77
CA LEU A 101 -9.92 -37.68 8.02
C LEU A 101 -8.50 -37.29 8.43
N ASN A 102 -7.56 -38.21 8.26
CA ASN A 102 -6.14 -37.92 8.52
C ASN A 102 -5.54 -36.96 7.53
N GLN A 103 -5.95 -37.02 6.26
CA GLN A 103 -5.56 -36.03 5.25
C GLN A 103 -6.10 -34.64 5.56
N LEU A 104 -7.34 -34.49 6.00
CA LEU A 104 -7.91 -33.21 6.43
C LEU A 104 -7.14 -32.61 7.61
N LYS A 105 -6.85 -33.41 8.63
CA LYS A 105 -6.04 -32.99 9.79
C LYS A 105 -4.63 -32.58 9.34
N GLY A 106 -4.00 -33.32 8.45
CA GLY A 106 -2.71 -33.00 7.86
C GLY A 106 -2.74 -31.67 7.11
N SER A 107 -3.71 -31.50 6.22
CA SER A 107 -3.87 -30.27 5.43
C SER A 107 -4.04 -29.02 6.29
N VAL A 108 -4.78 -29.11 7.40
CA VAL A 108 -4.92 -28.00 8.36
C VAL A 108 -3.60 -27.68 9.04
N SER A 109 -2.86 -28.70 9.47
CA SER A 109 -1.53 -28.52 10.05
C SER A 109 -0.57 -27.85 9.07
N ASP A 110 -0.63 -28.24 7.81
CA ASP A 110 0.17 -27.64 6.72
C ASP A 110 -0.20 -26.17 6.48
N ILE A 111 -1.49 -25.83 6.45
CA ILE A 111 -1.96 -24.45 6.32
C ILE A 111 -1.46 -23.60 7.49
N ILE A 112 -1.54 -24.10 8.72
CA ILE A 112 -1.06 -23.39 9.92
C ILE A 112 0.46 -23.18 9.84
N SER A 113 1.22 -24.21 9.46
CA SER A 113 2.67 -24.10 9.32
C SER A 113 3.07 -23.13 8.21
N MET A 114 2.37 -23.15 7.07
CA MET A 114 2.55 -22.18 6.00
C MET A 114 2.24 -20.76 6.47
N ALA A 115 1.15 -20.55 7.20
CA ALA A 115 0.79 -19.24 7.73
C ALA A 115 1.86 -18.72 8.70
N THR A 116 2.34 -19.55 9.62
CA THR A 116 3.42 -19.20 10.56
C THR A 116 4.71 -18.85 9.83
N SER A 117 5.10 -19.65 8.83
CA SER A 117 6.26 -19.38 7.98
C SER A 117 6.15 -18.05 7.24
N LYS A 118 4.99 -17.77 6.64
CA LYS A 118 4.74 -16.49 5.94
C LYS A 118 4.81 -15.29 6.88
N ILE A 119 4.27 -15.40 8.10
CA ILE A 119 4.37 -14.33 9.11
C ILE A 119 5.84 -14.10 9.50
N SER A 120 6.62 -15.15 9.70
CA SER A 120 8.05 -15.03 10.00
C SER A 120 8.82 -14.33 8.87
N VAL A 121 8.50 -14.64 7.61
CA VAL A 121 9.08 -13.95 6.44
C VAL A 121 8.69 -12.47 6.43
N LEU A 122 7.44 -12.13 6.75
CA LEU A 122 6.99 -10.74 6.83
C LEU A 122 7.72 -9.97 7.93
N LEU A 123 7.89 -10.58 9.13
CA LEU A 123 8.65 -9.97 10.22
C LEU A 123 10.11 -9.73 9.83
N ASN A 124 10.76 -10.69 9.19
CA ASN A 124 12.13 -10.53 8.69
C ASN A 124 12.22 -9.42 7.62
N ASN A 125 11.26 -9.31 6.73
CA ASN A 125 11.21 -8.24 5.74
C ASN A 125 11.06 -6.86 6.39
N ILE A 126 10.24 -6.74 7.45
CA ILE A 126 10.12 -5.50 8.23
C ILE A 126 11.44 -5.14 8.91
N LEU A 127 12.11 -6.11 9.53
CA LEU A 127 13.43 -5.89 10.13
C LEU A 127 14.46 -5.45 9.08
N SER A 128 14.46 -6.09 7.91
CA SER A 128 15.31 -5.70 6.78
C SER A 128 14.99 -4.29 6.27
N PHE A 129 13.72 -3.89 6.26
CA PHE A 129 13.31 -2.53 5.93
C PHE A 129 13.85 -1.52 6.95
N ILE A 130 13.73 -1.82 8.24
CA ILE A 130 14.27 -0.96 9.32
C ILE A 130 15.78 -0.79 9.19
N THR A 131 16.53 -1.86 8.89
CA THR A 131 17.98 -1.78 8.69
C THR A 131 18.38 -1.03 7.42
N SER A 132 17.48 -0.91 6.44
CA SER A 132 17.69 -0.13 5.21
C SER A 132 17.34 1.36 5.37
N LEU A 133 16.79 1.80 6.51
CA LEU A 133 16.38 3.18 6.76
C LEU A 133 17.49 4.22 6.49
N PRO A 134 18.79 4.00 6.83
CA PRO A 134 19.81 4.98 6.51
C PRO A 134 19.88 5.32 5.02
N ASN A 135 19.77 4.32 4.15
CA ASN A 135 19.74 4.54 2.70
C ASN A 135 18.45 5.27 2.25
N VAL A 136 17.32 4.93 2.84
CA VAL A 136 16.03 5.60 2.57
C VAL A 136 16.09 7.07 2.98
N VAL A 137 16.75 7.38 4.10
CA VAL A 137 16.95 8.77 4.56
C VAL A 137 17.78 9.58 3.57
N ILE A 138 18.88 9.02 3.05
CA ILE A 138 19.68 9.68 2.02
C ILE A 138 18.83 9.93 0.76
N TYR A 139 18.11 8.94 0.29
CA TYR A 139 17.18 9.06 -0.85
C TYR A 139 16.13 10.14 -0.62
N PHE A 140 15.57 10.20 0.57
CA PHE A 140 14.60 11.20 0.98
C PHE A 140 15.19 12.61 0.91
N PHE A 141 16.37 12.83 1.50
CA PHE A 141 17.03 14.14 1.44
C PHE A 141 17.35 14.58 0.02
N VAL A 142 17.89 13.69 -0.82
CA VAL A 142 18.15 13.99 -2.23
C VAL A 142 16.84 14.36 -2.96
N THR A 143 15.75 13.62 -2.71
CA THR A 143 14.43 13.90 -3.29
C THR A 143 13.90 15.26 -2.83
N VAL A 144 14.02 15.58 -1.54
CA VAL A 144 13.60 16.88 -0.98
C VAL A 144 14.37 18.01 -1.64
N ILE A 145 15.69 17.94 -1.66
CA ILE A 145 16.56 18.97 -2.26
C ILE A 145 16.24 19.15 -3.74
N ALA A 146 16.15 18.06 -4.49
CA ALA A 146 15.78 18.09 -5.90
C ALA A 146 14.38 18.70 -6.11
N THR A 147 13.39 18.38 -5.25
CA THR A 147 12.05 18.95 -5.30
C THR A 147 12.05 20.45 -5.05
N VAL A 148 12.88 20.94 -4.09
CA VAL A 148 13.05 22.37 -3.83
C VAL A 148 13.53 23.09 -5.08
N PHE A 149 14.64 22.64 -5.66
CA PHE A 149 15.20 23.24 -6.87
C PHE A 149 14.21 23.21 -8.04
N MET A 150 13.58 22.05 -8.28
CA MET A 150 12.59 21.93 -9.36
C MET A 150 11.34 22.79 -9.15
N SER A 151 10.94 23.04 -7.89
CA SER A 151 9.76 23.87 -7.60
C SER A 151 10.06 25.36 -7.68
N LEU A 152 11.25 25.80 -7.25
CA LEU A 152 11.66 27.20 -7.28
C LEU A 152 12.03 27.65 -8.70
N ASP A 153 12.80 26.84 -9.41
CA ASP A 153 13.34 27.18 -10.74
C ASP A 153 12.55 26.57 -11.90
N LYS A 154 11.32 26.14 -11.65
CA LYS A 154 10.47 25.48 -12.64
C LYS A 154 10.42 26.22 -13.99
N GLN A 155 10.27 27.55 -13.98
CA GLN A 155 10.19 28.34 -15.20
C GLN A 155 11.50 28.33 -15.99
N ASN A 156 12.63 28.45 -15.28
CA ASN A 156 13.95 28.42 -15.90
C ASN A 156 14.26 27.03 -16.48
N ILE A 157 13.88 25.98 -15.77
CA ILE A 157 14.06 24.60 -16.25
C ILE A 157 13.24 24.32 -17.50
N ILE A 158 11.96 24.77 -17.54
CA ILE A 158 11.11 24.63 -18.73
C ILE A 158 11.71 25.40 -19.90
N LEU A 159 12.06 26.68 -19.73
CA LEU A 159 12.64 27.51 -20.77
C LEU A 159 13.98 26.95 -21.27
N PHE A 160 14.82 26.44 -20.39
CA PHE A 160 16.07 25.79 -20.77
C PHE A 160 15.81 24.55 -21.63
N THR A 161 14.84 23.68 -21.17
CA THR A 161 14.48 22.48 -21.90
C THR A 161 13.88 22.78 -23.27
N GLU A 162 13.03 23.81 -23.37
CA GLU A 162 12.44 24.25 -24.63
C GLU A 162 13.48 24.79 -25.61
N LYS A 163 14.54 25.45 -25.11
CA LYS A 163 15.64 25.93 -25.95
C LYS A 163 16.58 24.84 -26.47
N GLN A 164 16.72 23.74 -25.71
CA GLN A 164 17.64 22.66 -26.04
C GLN A 164 17.00 21.56 -26.91
N LEU A 165 15.68 21.43 -26.88
CA LEU A 165 14.98 20.35 -27.57
C LEU A 165 14.35 20.86 -28.89
N PRO A 166 14.45 20.08 -29.97
CA PRO A 166 13.70 20.35 -31.19
C PRO A 166 12.18 20.33 -30.95
N ALA A 167 11.43 21.15 -31.69
CA ALA A 167 9.97 21.29 -31.54
C ALA A 167 9.22 19.95 -31.65
N SER A 168 9.74 19.02 -32.47
CA SER A 168 9.18 17.68 -32.62
C SER A 168 9.24 16.83 -31.33
N TRP A 169 10.30 17.00 -30.53
CA TRP A 169 10.46 16.33 -29.23
C TRP A 169 9.61 16.98 -28.14
N LEU A 170 9.50 18.30 -28.15
CA LEU A 170 8.66 19.03 -27.21
C LEU A 170 7.19 18.60 -27.33
N ASN A 171 6.67 18.54 -28.57
CA ASN A 171 5.30 18.08 -28.80
C ASN A 171 5.09 16.64 -28.29
N LYS A 172 6.04 15.74 -28.53
CA LYS A 172 5.98 14.36 -28.01
C LYS A 172 5.95 14.31 -26.48
N ILE A 173 6.78 15.14 -25.81
CA ILE A 173 6.81 15.20 -24.33
C ILE A 173 5.49 15.72 -23.78
N TYR A 174 4.90 16.75 -24.39
CA TYR A 174 3.61 17.29 -23.96
C TYR A 174 2.47 16.29 -24.17
N THR A 175 2.44 15.60 -25.31
CA THR A 175 1.47 14.52 -25.58
C THR A 175 1.64 13.39 -24.57
N LEU A 176 2.86 12.89 -24.40
CA LEU A 176 3.17 11.81 -23.44
C LEU A 176 2.75 12.20 -22.01
N LYS A 177 3.00 13.43 -21.58
CA LYS A 177 2.57 13.92 -20.26
C LYS A 177 1.05 13.86 -20.10
N ASN A 178 0.30 14.32 -21.11
CA ASN A 178 -1.16 14.32 -21.05
C ASN A 178 -1.72 12.90 -21.09
N ASP A 179 -1.16 12.04 -21.93
CA ASP A 179 -1.53 10.65 -22.02
C ASP A 179 -1.25 9.90 -20.71
N LEU A 180 -0.06 10.10 -20.12
CA LEU A 180 0.26 9.50 -18.81
C LEU A 180 -0.69 9.98 -17.71
N LEU A 181 -1.00 11.28 -17.65
CA LEU A 181 -1.94 11.80 -16.65
C LEU A 181 -3.36 11.23 -16.86
N SER A 182 -3.78 11.06 -18.09
CA SER A 182 -5.07 10.46 -18.43
C SER A 182 -5.13 8.99 -18.04
N VAL A 183 -4.12 8.21 -18.43
CA VAL A 183 -4.02 6.77 -18.14
C VAL A 183 -3.93 6.51 -16.64
N VAL A 184 -3.03 7.21 -15.93
CA VAL A 184 -2.87 7.07 -14.48
C VAL A 184 -4.14 7.52 -13.75
N GLY A 185 -4.74 8.63 -14.17
CA GLY A 185 -6.01 9.11 -13.60
C GLY A 185 -7.15 8.12 -13.82
N GLY A 186 -7.26 7.57 -15.02
CA GLY A 186 -8.22 6.52 -15.36
C GLY A 186 -8.03 5.25 -14.53
N TYR A 187 -6.78 4.79 -14.41
CA TYR A 187 -6.43 3.63 -13.58
C TYR A 187 -6.79 3.83 -12.11
N LEU A 188 -6.40 4.97 -11.52
CA LEU A 188 -6.72 5.26 -10.11
C LEU A 188 -8.24 5.33 -9.87
N LYS A 189 -9.00 5.92 -10.81
CA LYS A 189 -10.46 5.95 -10.73
C LYS A 189 -11.05 4.54 -10.80
N ALA A 190 -10.58 3.71 -11.73
CA ALA A 190 -11.03 2.33 -11.86
C ALA A 190 -10.69 1.50 -10.61
N GLN A 191 -9.48 1.65 -10.08
CA GLN A 191 -9.04 0.98 -8.87
C GLN A 191 -9.85 1.39 -7.64
N ALA A 192 -10.13 2.69 -7.47
CA ALA A 192 -10.97 3.19 -6.38
C ALA A 192 -12.40 2.61 -6.47
N MET A 193 -12.95 2.52 -7.68
CA MET A 193 -14.28 1.95 -7.92
C MET A 193 -14.30 0.46 -7.58
N LEU A 194 -13.28 -0.29 -7.99
CA LEU A 194 -13.13 -1.72 -7.71
C LEU A 194 -13.01 -1.99 -6.21
N ILE A 195 -12.15 -1.24 -5.50
CA ILE A 195 -12.02 -1.34 -4.04
C ILE A 195 -13.35 -1.05 -3.34
N THR A 196 -14.09 -0.04 -3.81
CA THR A 196 -15.39 0.32 -3.24
C THR A 196 -16.39 -0.82 -3.42
N ILE A 197 -16.45 -1.44 -4.60
CA ILE A 197 -17.33 -2.58 -4.87
C ILE A 197 -16.97 -3.76 -3.98
N CYS A 198 -15.71 -4.16 -3.94
CA CYS A 198 -15.23 -5.25 -3.08
C CYS A 198 -15.51 -5.00 -1.59
N PHE A 199 -15.38 -3.75 -1.14
CA PHE A 199 -15.70 -3.38 0.24
C PHE A 199 -17.19 -3.62 0.56
N PHE A 200 -18.09 -3.20 -0.31
CA PHE A 200 -19.53 -3.43 -0.14
C PHE A 200 -19.89 -4.92 -0.22
N GLU A 201 -19.28 -5.66 -1.14
CA GLU A 201 -19.46 -7.10 -1.28
C GLU A 201 -19.06 -7.84 0.01
N LEU A 202 -17.88 -7.54 0.56
CA LEU A 202 -17.43 -8.10 1.83
C LEU A 202 -18.35 -7.69 2.99
N LEU A 203 -18.80 -6.45 3.03
CA LEU A 203 -19.68 -5.95 4.08
C LEU A 203 -21.03 -6.67 4.05
N ILE A 204 -21.60 -6.87 2.88
CA ILE A 204 -22.85 -7.61 2.70
C ILE A 204 -22.64 -9.09 3.06
N GLY A 205 -21.56 -9.71 2.57
CA GLY A 205 -21.23 -11.09 2.87
C GLY A 205 -21.12 -11.36 4.37
N LEU A 206 -20.35 -10.54 5.09
CA LEU A 206 -20.17 -10.64 6.53
C LEU A 206 -21.49 -10.47 7.31
N ASN A 207 -22.34 -9.53 6.90
CA ASN A 207 -23.66 -9.32 7.51
C ASN A 207 -24.59 -10.54 7.30
N ILE A 208 -24.54 -11.17 6.13
CA ILE A 208 -25.31 -12.39 5.84
C ILE A 208 -24.81 -13.54 6.73
N PHE A 209 -23.50 -13.74 6.88
CA PHE A 209 -22.94 -14.76 7.77
C PHE A 209 -23.36 -14.51 9.23
N GLN A 210 -23.29 -13.28 9.70
CA GLN A 210 -23.73 -12.92 11.05
C GLN A 210 -25.24 -13.19 11.26
N PHE A 211 -26.07 -12.91 10.26
CA PHE A 211 -27.52 -13.16 10.32
C PHE A 211 -27.85 -14.66 10.32
N LEU A 212 -27.05 -15.47 9.62
CA LEU A 212 -27.18 -16.94 9.59
C LEU A 212 -26.63 -17.64 10.85
N GLY A 213 -26.01 -16.88 11.79
CA GLY A 213 -25.47 -17.43 13.02
C GLY A 213 -24.22 -18.30 12.83
N LEU A 214 -23.49 -18.07 11.73
CA LEU A 214 -22.23 -18.75 11.39
C LEU A 214 -21.03 -17.90 11.74
#